data_6839af41de8e32af81e1ec7c17c06258
#
_entry.id   6839af41de8e32af81e1ec7c17c06258
#
_cell.length_a   1.000
_cell.length_b   1.000
_cell.length_c   1.000
_cell.angle_alpha   90.00
_cell.angle_beta   90.00
_cell.angle_gamma   90.00
#
_symmetry.space_group_name_H-M   'P 1'
#
loop_
_entity.id
_entity.type
_entity.pdbx_description
1 polymer ?
#
loop_
_entity_poly.entity_id
_entity_poly.type
_entity_poly.pdbx_seq_one_letter_code
_entity_poly.pdbx_strand_id
1 'polypeptide(L)'
;MHWQARLTKYWAYLSMGLVTAIILFLFGYVFYRGADTISWEFLTQAPSGAVLGEEGGIWPAIVGSICFTATAIVLGSIPAIATALYMVFYCKNRRIKGLIRMVVQCISGIPSIVLGLFAYSFLVRDLAWGRCILSSSVALAIMILPFIEVRAEKTFHELPPQMVQSSYALGCSRWYTVWNIILPACKGELVSGIILGGCYAMGATAPMIFTGAVAYASVPKSLMEPAMALPMHLYLLLAQGTTSMDTAYGTAFVMMALILLSNLLATIYARRSQKKWKVS
;
A
#
# COMPACT_ATOMS: atom_id res chain seq x y z
N MET A 1 36.82 1.79 -25.19
CA MET A 1 35.79 1.01 -24.45
C MET A 1 35.85 1.18 -22.93
N HIS A 2 37.02 1.11 -22.28
CA HIS A 2 37.15 1.25 -20.81
C HIS A 2 36.79 2.64 -20.24
N TRP A 3 36.94 3.73 -20.98
CA TRP A 3 36.66 5.08 -20.51
C TRP A 3 35.17 5.37 -20.42
N GLN A 4 34.38 4.93 -21.39
CA GLN A 4 32.93 5.04 -21.38
C GLN A 4 32.30 4.25 -20.20
N ALA A 5 32.81 3.05 -19.91
CA ALA A 5 32.38 2.26 -18.77
C ALA A 5 32.73 2.93 -17.42
N ARG A 6 33.87 3.63 -17.32
CA ARG A 6 34.21 4.40 -16.11
C ARG A 6 33.30 5.62 -15.96
N LEU A 7 33.02 6.35 -17.04
CA LEU A 7 32.12 7.51 -17.03
C LEU A 7 30.72 7.13 -16.60
N THR A 8 30.17 6.04 -17.19
CA THR A 8 28.83 5.52 -16.80
C THR A 8 28.79 5.12 -15.32
N LYS A 9 29.88 4.53 -14.79
CA LYS A 9 29.97 4.16 -13.39
C LYS A 9 29.98 5.38 -12.46
N TYR A 10 30.72 6.44 -12.81
CA TYR A 10 30.71 7.69 -12.04
C TYR A 10 29.33 8.36 -12.07
N TRP A 11 28.68 8.41 -13.24
CA TRP A 11 27.31 8.94 -13.36
C TRP A 11 26.32 8.15 -12.52
N ALA A 12 26.42 6.81 -12.51
CA ALA A 12 25.56 5.96 -11.69
C ALA A 12 25.74 6.24 -10.18
N TYR A 13 26.99 6.36 -9.71
CA TYR A 13 27.28 6.69 -8.31
C TYR A 13 26.80 8.10 -7.95
N LEU A 14 27.03 9.09 -8.82
CA LEU A 14 26.57 10.47 -8.61
C LEU A 14 25.04 10.52 -8.51
N SER A 15 24.34 9.88 -9.45
CA SER A 15 22.86 9.82 -9.46
C SER A 15 22.33 9.12 -8.20
N MET A 16 22.93 7.98 -7.81
CA MET A 16 22.56 7.27 -6.59
C MET A 16 22.80 8.13 -5.34
N GLY A 17 23.94 8.81 -5.26
CA GLY A 17 24.28 9.70 -4.15
C GLY A 17 23.31 10.88 -4.05
N LEU A 18 22.99 11.51 -5.20
CA LEU A 18 22.04 12.62 -5.27
C LEU A 18 20.63 12.20 -4.81
N VAL A 19 20.10 11.09 -5.34
CA VAL A 19 18.77 10.59 -4.97
C VAL A 19 18.74 10.23 -3.47
N THR A 20 19.76 9.56 -2.97
CA THR A 20 19.86 9.21 -1.55
C THR A 20 19.90 10.47 -0.67
N ALA A 21 20.69 11.47 -1.06
CA ALA A 21 20.78 12.74 -0.33
C ALA A 21 19.43 13.49 -0.30
N ILE A 22 18.71 13.54 -1.42
CA ILE A 22 17.38 14.16 -1.50
C ILE A 22 16.39 13.42 -0.58
N ILE A 23 16.37 12.09 -0.62
CA ILE A 23 15.49 11.29 0.24
C ILE A 23 15.81 11.55 1.71
N LEU A 24 17.07 11.47 2.11
CA LEU A 24 17.48 11.71 3.49
C LEU A 24 17.17 13.14 3.95
N PHE A 25 17.36 14.13 3.04
CA PHE A 25 17.01 15.51 3.33
C PHE A 25 15.50 15.68 3.56
N LEU A 26 14.65 15.15 2.67
CA LEU A 26 13.19 15.25 2.80
C LEU A 26 12.70 14.58 4.08
N PHE A 27 13.13 13.36 4.34
CA PHE A 27 12.75 12.66 5.58
C PHE A 27 13.29 13.40 6.81
N GLY A 28 14.56 13.78 6.81
CA GLY A 28 15.17 14.52 7.90
C GLY A 28 14.48 15.85 8.17
N TYR A 29 14.11 16.58 7.12
CA TYR A 29 13.41 17.85 7.24
C TYR A 29 12.01 17.70 7.85
N VAL A 30 11.21 16.73 7.35
CA VAL A 30 9.87 16.47 7.89
C VAL A 30 9.95 15.98 9.34
N PHE A 31 10.89 15.09 9.66
CA PHE A 31 11.09 14.64 11.04
C PHE A 31 11.56 15.77 11.96
N TYR A 32 12.47 16.63 11.51
CA TYR A 32 12.95 17.77 12.30
C TYR A 32 11.82 18.76 12.59
N ARG A 33 11.04 19.14 11.58
CA ARG A 33 9.93 20.09 11.73
C ARG A 33 8.71 19.51 12.43
N GLY A 34 8.47 18.22 12.29
CA GLY A 34 7.31 17.56 12.89
C GLY A 34 7.54 17.09 14.33
N ALA A 35 8.80 16.95 14.76
CA ALA A 35 9.13 16.37 16.08
C ALA A 35 8.56 17.19 17.25
N ASP A 36 8.60 18.52 17.16
CA ASP A 36 8.14 19.42 18.22
C ASP A 36 6.61 19.39 18.41
N THR A 37 5.85 18.98 17.38
CA THR A 37 4.39 18.87 17.42
C THR A 37 3.94 17.54 18.06
N ILE A 38 4.84 16.54 18.12
CA ILE A 38 4.48 15.21 18.62
C ILE A 38 4.36 15.24 20.13
N SER A 39 3.12 15.20 20.63
CA SER A 39 2.77 15.03 22.02
C SER A 39 1.83 13.83 22.20
N TRP A 40 1.70 13.34 23.41
CA TRP A 40 0.72 12.29 23.71
C TRP A 40 -0.70 12.76 23.39
N GLU A 41 -0.98 14.01 23.66
CA GLU A 41 -2.24 14.69 23.38
C GLU A 41 -2.54 14.72 21.87
N PHE A 42 -1.57 15.13 21.05
CA PHE A 42 -1.65 15.13 19.59
C PHE A 42 -1.96 13.74 19.00
N LEU A 43 -1.39 12.68 19.58
CA LEU A 43 -1.58 11.31 19.08
C LEU A 43 -2.89 10.66 19.52
N THR A 44 -3.49 11.10 20.65
CA THR A 44 -4.62 10.39 21.27
C THR A 44 -5.93 11.17 21.29
N GLN A 45 -5.90 12.46 21.04
CA GLN A 45 -7.11 13.28 21.01
C GLN A 45 -7.71 13.36 19.61
N ALA A 46 -9.00 13.70 19.54
CA ALA A 46 -9.66 14.08 18.31
C ALA A 46 -9.38 15.57 18.01
N PRO A 47 -9.37 15.98 16.74
CA PRO A 47 -9.26 17.39 16.40
C PRO A 47 -10.48 18.15 16.94
N SER A 48 -10.23 19.34 17.48
CA SER A 48 -11.22 20.25 18.05
C SER A 48 -11.01 21.66 17.49
N GLY A 49 -11.93 22.57 17.80
CA GLY A 49 -11.86 23.96 17.33
C GLY A 49 -12.56 24.21 16.00
N ALA A 50 -12.56 25.48 15.59
CA ALA A 50 -13.20 25.94 14.36
C ALA A 50 -12.34 25.69 13.12
N VAL A 51 -11.02 25.69 13.28
CA VAL A 51 -10.04 25.49 12.20
C VAL A 51 -9.31 24.18 12.44
N LEU A 52 -9.19 23.37 11.42
CA LEU A 52 -8.53 22.07 11.51
C LEU A 52 -7.05 22.27 11.87
N GLY A 53 -6.59 21.62 12.94
CA GLY A 53 -5.19 21.63 13.36
C GLY A 53 -4.78 22.76 14.33
N GLU A 54 -5.72 23.61 14.79
CA GLU A 54 -5.42 24.58 15.85
C GLU A 54 -5.43 23.90 17.23
N GLU A 55 -6.40 23.03 17.46
CA GLU A 55 -6.56 22.35 18.75
C GLU A 55 -6.82 20.85 18.58
N GLY A 56 -6.47 20.05 19.61
CA GLY A 56 -6.67 18.62 19.66
C GLY A 56 -5.59 17.84 18.93
N GLY A 57 -5.94 16.65 18.46
CA GLY A 57 -5.00 15.70 17.87
C GLY A 57 -5.49 15.06 16.58
N ILE A 58 -4.85 13.94 16.23
CA ILE A 58 -5.06 13.26 14.95
C ILE A 58 -5.52 11.79 15.12
N TRP A 59 -5.94 11.40 16.32
CA TRP A 59 -6.32 10.01 16.63
C TRP A 59 -7.34 9.41 15.64
N PRO A 60 -8.48 10.08 15.34
CA PRO A 60 -9.45 9.53 14.39
C PRO A 60 -8.87 9.35 12.99
N ALA A 61 -7.93 10.21 12.57
CA ALA A 61 -7.26 10.10 11.28
C ALA A 61 -6.28 8.91 11.23
N ILE A 62 -5.59 8.63 12.35
CA ILE A 62 -4.73 7.44 12.48
C ILE A 62 -5.58 6.17 12.35
N VAL A 63 -6.64 6.05 13.17
CA VAL A 63 -7.51 4.88 13.17
C VAL A 63 -8.19 4.70 11.83
N GLY A 64 -8.74 5.77 11.26
CA GLY A 64 -9.37 5.72 9.94
C GLY A 64 -8.42 5.29 8.83
N SER A 65 -7.17 5.81 8.81
CA SER A 65 -6.16 5.36 7.84
C SER A 65 -5.86 3.88 7.96
N ILE A 66 -5.79 3.35 9.18
CA ILE A 66 -5.60 1.91 9.39
C ILE A 66 -6.81 1.13 8.88
N CYS A 67 -8.04 1.59 9.16
CA CYS A 67 -9.27 0.94 8.69
C CYS A 67 -9.36 0.93 7.15
N PHE A 68 -9.12 2.07 6.48
CA PHE A 68 -9.09 2.16 5.01
C PHE A 68 -8.06 1.19 4.42
N THR A 69 -6.83 1.23 4.95
CA THR A 69 -5.73 0.41 4.46
C THR A 69 -5.95 -1.07 4.70
N ALA A 70 -6.34 -1.47 5.90
CA ALA A 70 -6.59 -2.87 6.24
C ALA A 70 -7.70 -3.47 5.37
N THR A 71 -8.81 -2.74 5.20
CA THR A 71 -9.91 -3.18 4.33
C THR A 71 -9.48 -3.26 2.87
N ALA A 72 -8.72 -2.28 2.36
CA ALA A 72 -8.19 -2.31 1.00
C ALA A 72 -7.22 -3.48 0.77
N ILE A 73 -6.36 -3.78 1.74
CA ILE A 73 -5.46 -4.94 1.70
C ILE A 73 -6.26 -6.24 1.56
N VAL A 74 -7.28 -6.44 2.39
CA VAL A 74 -8.11 -7.67 2.34
C VAL A 74 -8.80 -7.80 0.98
N LEU A 75 -9.43 -6.73 0.51
CA LEU A 75 -10.15 -6.73 -0.76
C LEU A 75 -9.24 -6.86 -1.99
N GLY A 76 -8.05 -6.27 -1.96
CA GLY A 76 -7.13 -6.24 -3.11
C GLY A 76 -6.19 -7.45 -3.17
N SER A 77 -5.70 -7.96 -2.02
CA SER A 77 -4.71 -9.04 -2.00
C SER A 77 -5.28 -10.39 -2.42
N ILE A 78 -6.53 -10.69 -2.07
CA ILE A 78 -7.18 -11.96 -2.41
C ILE A 78 -7.25 -12.15 -3.94
N PRO A 79 -7.89 -11.23 -4.71
CA PRO A 79 -7.94 -11.38 -6.16
C PRO A 79 -6.56 -11.25 -6.83
N ALA A 80 -5.66 -10.41 -6.30
CA ALA A 80 -4.31 -10.28 -6.83
C ALA A 80 -3.51 -11.59 -6.76
N ILE A 81 -3.47 -12.23 -5.58
CA ILE A 81 -2.76 -13.50 -5.39
C ILE A 81 -3.43 -14.63 -6.17
N ALA A 82 -4.78 -14.68 -6.19
CA ALA A 82 -5.52 -15.67 -6.96
C ALA A 82 -5.23 -15.55 -8.45
N THR A 83 -5.16 -14.33 -9.00
CA THR A 83 -4.80 -14.08 -10.40
C THR A 83 -3.37 -14.52 -10.70
N ALA A 84 -2.42 -14.18 -9.86
CA ALA A 84 -1.02 -14.60 -10.01
C ALA A 84 -0.88 -16.13 -9.95
N LEU A 85 -1.52 -16.79 -8.98
CA LEU A 85 -1.56 -18.26 -8.90
C LEU A 85 -2.14 -18.90 -10.16
N TYR A 86 -3.27 -18.36 -10.64
CA TYR A 86 -3.90 -18.85 -11.86
C TYR A 86 -2.95 -18.72 -13.05
N MET A 87 -2.33 -17.55 -13.22
CA MET A 87 -1.43 -17.32 -14.35
C MET A 87 -0.21 -18.22 -14.34
N VAL A 88 0.39 -18.47 -13.18
CA VAL A 88 1.64 -19.24 -13.09
C VAL A 88 1.37 -20.75 -13.19
N PHE A 89 0.41 -21.29 -12.44
CA PHE A 89 0.27 -22.73 -12.25
C PHE A 89 -0.90 -23.37 -13.01
N TYR A 90 -1.92 -22.59 -13.40
CA TYR A 90 -3.12 -23.16 -14.02
C TYR A 90 -3.28 -22.76 -15.49
N CYS A 91 -3.00 -21.53 -15.86
CA CYS A 91 -3.24 -21.03 -17.21
C CYS A 91 -2.17 -21.54 -18.17
N LYS A 92 -2.57 -22.38 -19.14
CA LYS A 92 -1.72 -22.87 -20.23
C LYS A 92 -1.82 -22.01 -21.50
N ASN A 93 -2.94 -21.28 -21.66
CA ASN A 93 -3.20 -20.51 -22.86
C ASN A 93 -2.46 -19.16 -22.84
N ARG A 94 -1.55 -18.98 -23.79
CA ARG A 94 -0.72 -17.77 -23.92
C ARG A 94 -1.53 -16.50 -24.19
N ARG A 95 -2.66 -16.62 -24.89
CA ARG A 95 -3.56 -15.49 -25.19
C ARG A 95 -4.28 -15.00 -23.93
N ILE A 96 -4.75 -15.93 -23.09
CA ILE A 96 -5.40 -15.61 -21.80
C ILE A 96 -4.40 -14.93 -20.86
N LYS A 97 -3.18 -15.45 -20.75
CA LYS A 97 -2.12 -14.79 -19.97
C LYS A 97 -1.85 -13.36 -20.47
N GLY A 98 -1.76 -13.19 -21.79
CA GLY A 98 -1.57 -11.88 -22.39
C GLY A 98 -2.71 -10.91 -22.08
N LEU A 99 -3.96 -11.38 -22.14
CA LEU A 99 -5.14 -10.57 -21.83
C LEU A 99 -5.14 -10.14 -20.34
N ILE A 100 -4.88 -11.08 -19.42
CA ILE A 100 -4.83 -10.75 -17.98
C ILE A 100 -3.74 -9.71 -17.69
N ARG A 101 -2.52 -9.88 -18.23
CA ARG A 101 -1.44 -8.90 -18.07
C ARG A 101 -1.82 -7.54 -18.65
N MET A 102 -2.47 -7.50 -19.80
CA MET A 102 -2.95 -6.26 -20.40
C MET A 102 -3.95 -5.56 -19.48
N VAL A 103 -4.92 -6.28 -18.91
CA VAL A 103 -5.90 -5.72 -17.97
C VAL A 103 -5.20 -5.17 -16.72
N VAL A 104 -4.29 -5.94 -16.12
CA VAL A 104 -3.51 -5.51 -14.93
C VAL A 104 -2.69 -4.25 -15.24
N GLN A 105 -2.04 -4.19 -16.40
CA GLN A 105 -1.29 -3.00 -16.85
C GLN A 105 -2.20 -1.80 -17.10
N CYS A 106 -3.38 -2.01 -17.71
CA CYS A 106 -4.36 -0.94 -17.88
C CYS A 106 -4.80 -0.35 -16.55
N ILE A 107 -5.11 -1.20 -15.55
CA ILE A 107 -5.49 -0.74 -14.21
C ILE A 107 -4.35 0.09 -13.58
N SER A 108 -3.10 -0.36 -13.69
CA SER A 108 -1.95 0.37 -13.14
C SER A 108 -1.69 1.72 -13.82
N GLY A 109 -2.16 1.91 -15.05
CA GLY A 109 -2.06 3.16 -15.81
C GLY A 109 -3.17 4.18 -15.52
N ILE A 110 -4.22 3.81 -14.79
CA ILE A 110 -5.32 4.72 -14.48
C ILE A 110 -4.87 5.75 -13.43
N PRO A 111 -5.01 7.07 -13.69
CA PRO A 111 -4.75 8.09 -12.66
C PRO A 111 -5.65 7.85 -11.43
N SER A 112 -5.06 7.89 -10.24
CA SER A 112 -5.76 7.59 -8.99
C SER A 112 -7.01 8.45 -8.74
N ILE A 113 -6.99 9.70 -9.22
CA ILE A 113 -8.14 10.59 -9.11
C ILE A 113 -9.30 10.13 -10.01
N VAL A 114 -9.02 9.61 -11.21
CA VAL A 114 -10.04 9.06 -12.13
C VAL A 114 -10.67 7.82 -11.50
N LEU A 115 -9.86 6.97 -10.87
CA LEU A 115 -10.36 5.80 -10.13
C LEU A 115 -11.27 6.22 -8.97
N GLY A 116 -10.90 7.28 -8.25
CA GLY A 116 -11.72 7.84 -7.18
C GLY A 116 -13.07 8.38 -7.67
N LEU A 117 -13.07 9.10 -8.80
CA LEU A 117 -14.30 9.62 -9.43
C LEU A 117 -15.21 8.49 -9.94
N PHE A 118 -14.60 7.45 -10.55
CA PHE A 118 -15.35 6.26 -10.96
C PHE A 118 -15.99 5.55 -9.77
N ALA A 119 -15.22 5.32 -8.70
CA ALA A 119 -15.71 4.69 -7.48
C ALA A 119 -16.81 5.54 -6.81
N TYR A 120 -16.68 6.87 -6.82
CA TYR A 120 -17.73 7.77 -6.37
C TYR A 120 -19.01 7.60 -7.18
N SER A 121 -18.94 7.67 -8.50
CA SER A 121 -20.11 7.54 -9.36
C SER A 121 -20.79 6.18 -9.16
N PHE A 122 -20.01 5.11 -9.21
CA PHE A 122 -20.56 3.75 -9.18
C PHE A 122 -20.93 3.28 -7.76
N LEU A 123 -20.05 3.41 -6.77
CA LEU A 123 -20.29 2.87 -5.42
C LEU A 123 -21.11 3.81 -4.55
N VAL A 124 -20.73 5.10 -4.54
CA VAL A 124 -21.34 6.07 -3.62
C VAL A 124 -22.73 6.49 -4.12
N ARG A 125 -22.86 6.78 -5.43
CA ARG A 125 -24.07 7.30 -6.01
C ARG A 125 -25.00 6.18 -6.55
N ASP A 126 -24.52 5.36 -7.49
CA ASP A 126 -25.37 4.42 -8.23
C ASP A 126 -25.75 3.19 -7.38
N LEU A 127 -24.80 2.63 -6.59
CA LEU A 127 -25.08 1.59 -5.59
C LEU A 127 -25.60 2.14 -4.25
N ALA A 128 -25.65 3.45 -4.09
CA ALA A 128 -26.11 4.14 -2.89
C ALA A 128 -25.46 3.69 -1.56
N TRP A 129 -24.18 3.24 -1.62
CA TRP A 129 -23.43 2.91 -0.39
C TRP A 129 -23.11 4.16 0.44
N GLY A 130 -23.15 5.33 -0.19
CA GLY A 130 -22.74 6.56 0.45
C GLY A 130 -21.22 6.67 0.59
N ARG A 131 -20.78 7.81 1.14
CA ARG A 131 -19.38 8.02 1.48
C ARG A 131 -19.03 7.22 2.72
N CYS A 132 -18.19 6.20 2.56
CA CYS A 132 -17.86 5.29 3.66
C CYS A 132 -16.47 4.66 3.46
N ILE A 133 -15.97 4.00 4.52
CA ILE A 133 -14.69 3.28 4.47
C ILE A 133 -14.70 2.23 3.37
N LEU A 134 -15.81 1.48 3.22
CA LEU A 134 -15.89 0.40 2.25
C LEU A 134 -15.77 0.92 0.80
N SER A 135 -16.49 2.00 0.43
CA SER A 135 -16.41 2.62 -0.89
C SER A 135 -14.97 3.07 -1.23
N SER A 136 -14.29 3.71 -0.27
CA SER A 136 -12.89 4.10 -0.44
C SER A 136 -11.96 2.91 -0.54
N SER A 137 -12.17 1.90 0.30
CA SER A 137 -11.30 0.73 0.33
C SER A 137 -11.40 -0.11 -0.94
N VAL A 138 -12.56 -0.16 -1.61
CA VAL A 138 -12.68 -0.78 -2.94
C VAL A 138 -11.86 -0.02 -3.97
N ALA A 139 -11.92 1.31 -4.00
CA ALA A 139 -11.11 2.12 -4.90
C ALA A 139 -9.60 1.90 -4.65
N LEU A 140 -9.18 1.92 -3.39
CA LEU A 140 -7.81 1.64 -2.98
C LEU A 140 -7.39 0.20 -3.34
N ALA A 141 -8.27 -0.79 -3.15
CA ALA A 141 -8.02 -2.19 -3.48
C ALA A 141 -7.74 -2.38 -4.98
N ILE A 142 -8.53 -1.74 -5.84
CA ILE A 142 -8.29 -1.76 -7.28
C ILE A 142 -6.94 -1.12 -7.63
N MET A 143 -6.58 -0.02 -6.96
CA MET A 143 -5.31 0.67 -7.17
C MET A 143 -4.10 -0.19 -6.78
N ILE A 144 -4.16 -0.93 -5.66
CA ILE A 144 -3.03 -1.75 -5.19
C ILE A 144 -2.98 -3.14 -5.80
N LEU A 145 -4.07 -3.62 -6.40
CA LEU A 145 -4.17 -4.96 -6.99
C LEU A 145 -3.04 -5.25 -7.98
N PRO A 146 -2.75 -4.41 -9.00
CA PRO A 146 -1.68 -4.66 -9.96
C PRO A 146 -0.31 -4.78 -9.28
N PHE A 147 -0.07 -3.96 -8.27
CA PHE A 147 1.18 -3.95 -7.52
C PHE A 147 1.42 -5.27 -6.77
N ILE A 148 0.39 -5.77 -6.09
CA ILE A 148 0.45 -7.04 -5.35
C ILE A 148 0.54 -8.22 -6.33
N GLU A 149 -0.24 -8.18 -7.42
CA GLU A 149 -0.30 -9.25 -8.43
C GLU A 149 1.05 -9.47 -9.11
N VAL A 150 1.68 -8.41 -9.64
CA VAL A 150 2.99 -8.49 -10.31
C VAL A 150 4.07 -9.02 -9.34
N ARG A 151 4.03 -8.60 -8.08
CA ARG A 151 4.98 -9.09 -7.07
C ARG A 151 4.72 -10.56 -6.71
N ALA A 152 3.47 -10.97 -6.60
CA ALA A 152 3.10 -12.36 -6.36
C ALA A 152 3.48 -13.27 -7.55
N GLU A 153 3.21 -12.83 -8.79
CA GLU A 153 3.63 -13.55 -10.00
C GLU A 153 5.14 -13.78 -10.02
N LYS A 154 5.92 -12.72 -9.74
CA LYS A 154 7.38 -12.82 -9.64
C LYS A 154 7.81 -13.82 -8.58
N THR A 155 7.23 -13.73 -7.38
CA THR A 155 7.54 -14.64 -6.27
C THR A 155 7.28 -16.11 -6.63
N PHE A 156 6.18 -16.39 -7.34
CA PHE A 156 5.86 -17.74 -7.80
C PHE A 156 6.81 -18.25 -8.88
N HIS A 157 7.30 -17.37 -9.75
CA HIS A 157 8.29 -17.74 -10.75
C HIS A 157 9.69 -18.00 -10.18
N GLU A 158 10.02 -17.41 -9.02
CA GLU A 158 11.29 -17.62 -8.33
C GLU A 158 11.37 -18.96 -7.56
N LEU A 159 10.25 -19.68 -7.44
CA LEU A 159 10.25 -21.02 -6.83
C LEU A 159 11.05 -22.01 -7.68
N PRO A 160 11.89 -22.86 -7.05
CA PRO A 160 12.57 -23.94 -7.75
C PRO A 160 11.56 -24.88 -8.44
N PRO A 161 11.65 -25.09 -9.76
CA PRO A 161 10.71 -25.97 -10.48
C PRO A 161 10.66 -27.40 -9.92
N GLN A 162 11.78 -27.88 -9.41
CA GLN A 162 11.92 -29.21 -8.82
C GLN A 162 10.96 -29.41 -7.63
N MET A 163 10.73 -28.39 -6.82
CA MET A 163 9.82 -28.46 -5.67
C MET A 163 8.39 -28.82 -6.10
N VAL A 164 7.91 -28.18 -7.16
CA VAL A 164 6.58 -28.43 -7.70
C VAL A 164 6.50 -29.77 -8.45
N GLN A 165 7.53 -30.09 -9.25
CA GLN A 165 7.61 -31.34 -10.00
C GLN A 165 7.69 -32.55 -9.08
N SER A 166 8.49 -32.53 -8.01
CA SER A 166 8.58 -33.60 -7.04
C SER A 166 7.25 -33.87 -6.35
N SER A 167 6.48 -32.85 -6.03
CA SER A 167 5.13 -33.02 -5.48
C SER A 167 4.21 -33.75 -6.44
N TYR A 168 4.24 -33.41 -7.72
CA TYR A 168 3.43 -34.08 -8.74
C TYR A 168 3.92 -35.52 -8.99
N ALA A 169 5.23 -35.79 -8.94
CA ALA A 169 5.79 -37.12 -9.06
C ALA A 169 5.36 -38.05 -7.92
N LEU A 170 5.11 -37.51 -6.74
CA LEU A 170 4.54 -38.23 -5.58
C LEU A 170 3.01 -38.40 -5.65
N GLY A 171 2.36 -37.98 -6.76
CA GLY A 171 0.93 -38.14 -6.96
C GLY A 171 0.07 -37.07 -6.28
N CYS A 172 0.66 -36.00 -5.76
CA CYS A 172 -0.09 -34.90 -5.13
C CYS A 172 -0.94 -34.14 -6.16
N SER A 173 -2.17 -33.81 -5.78
CA SER A 173 -3.04 -32.96 -6.60
C SER A 173 -2.51 -31.54 -6.69
N ARG A 174 -2.93 -30.79 -7.74
CA ARG A 174 -2.55 -29.36 -7.90
C ARG A 174 -3.01 -28.52 -6.71
N TRP A 175 -4.20 -28.77 -6.21
CA TRP A 175 -4.74 -28.09 -5.04
C TRP A 175 -3.86 -28.31 -3.80
N TYR A 176 -3.53 -29.57 -3.53
CA TYR A 176 -2.64 -29.91 -2.42
C TYR A 176 -1.28 -29.22 -2.54
N THR A 177 -0.67 -29.27 -3.72
CA THR A 177 0.63 -28.63 -4.00
C THR A 177 0.58 -27.11 -3.77
N VAL A 178 -0.49 -26.43 -4.21
CA VAL A 178 -0.65 -24.98 -4.00
C VAL A 178 -0.72 -24.64 -2.50
N TRP A 179 -1.58 -25.32 -1.76
CA TRP A 179 -1.85 -24.97 -0.37
C TRP A 179 -0.77 -25.42 0.61
N ASN A 180 -0.15 -26.57 0.36
CA ASN A 180 0.79 -27.16 1.31
C ASN A 180 2.26 -26.94 0.95
N ILE A 181 2.56 -26.55 -0.29
CA ILE A 181 3.95 -26.37 -0.76
C ILE A 181 4.17 -24.95 -1.26
N ILE A 182 3.42 -24.49 -2.26
CA ILE A 182 3.67 -23.21 -2.94
C ILE A 182 3.40 -22.02 -2.00
N LEU A 183 2.19 -21.92 -1.47
CA LEU A 183 1.83 -20.79 -0.60
C LEU A 183 2.68 -20.70 0.68
N PRO A 184 2.95 -21.80 1.41
CA PRO A 184 3.84 -21.75 2.56
C PRO A 184 5.27 -21.36 2.20
N ALA A 185 5.81 -21.85 1.07
CA ALA A 185 7.15 -21.51 0.60
C ALA A 185 7.27 -20.02 0.22
N CYS A 186 6.23 -19.43 -0.37
CA CYS A 186 6.17 -18.02 -0.79
C CYS A 186 5.68 -17.06 0.32
N LYS A 187 5.22 -17.55 1.44
CA LYS A 187 4.52 -16.80 2.48
C LYS A 187 5.22 -15.50 2.86
N GLY A 188 6.54 -15.52 3.05
CA GLY A 188 7.31 -14.34 3.45
C GLY A 188 7.26 -13.21 2.42
N GLU A 189 7.48 -13.56 1.14
CA GLU A 189 7.47 -12.58 0.05
C GLU A 189 6.06 -12.07 -0.26
N LEU A 190 5.06 -12.96 -0.21
CA LEU A 190 3.66 -12.57 -0.40
C LEU A 190 3.21 -11.57 0.67
N VAL A 191 3.47 -11.85 1.94
CA VAL A 191 3.13 -10.93 3.05
C VAL A 191 3.87 -9.60 2.90
N SER A 192 5.16 -9.64 2.53
CA SER A 192 5.91 -8.41 2.26
C SER A 192 5.29 -7.60 1.11
N GLY A 193 4.88 -8.27 0.02
CA GLY A 193 4.20 -7.63 -1.11
C GLY A 193 2.86 -7.00 -0.72
N ILE A 194 2.06 -7.70 0.09
CA ILE A 194 0.77 -7.21 0.60
C ILE A 194 0.97 -5.96 1.47
N ILE A 195 1.89 -6.00 2.43
CA ILE A 195 2.15 -4.86 3.33
C ILE A 195 2.68 -3.66 2.54
N LEU A 196 3.55 -3.89 1.56
CA LEU A 196 4.06 -2.81 0.70
C LEU A 196 2.93 -2.19 -0.15
N GLY A 197 1.99 -3.01 -0.66
CA GLY A 197 0.76 -2.52 -1.30
C GLY A 197 -0.10 -1.69 -0.34
N GLY A 198 -0.22 -2.12 0.91
CA GLY A 198 -0.90 -1.37 1.98
C GLY A 198 -0.22 -0.03 2.28
N CYS A 199 1.11 0.01 2.34
CA CYS A 199 1.85 1.26 2.49
C CYS A 199 1.57 2.25 1.35
N TYR A 200 1.44 1.74 0.13
CA TYR A 200 1.04 2.54 -1.03
C TYR A 200 -0.39 3.07 -0.90
N ALA A 201 -1.34 2.23 -0.46
CA ALA A 201 -2.72 2.65 -0.18
C ALA A 201 -2.80 3.69 0.94
N MET A 202 -2.02 3.53 2.02
CA MET A 202 -2.00 4.43 3.17
C MET A 202 -1.56 5.86 2.79
N GLY A 203 -0.70 6.02 1.79
CA GLY A 203 -0.27 7.33 1.29
C GLY A 203 -1.20 7.94 0.24
N ALA A 204 -2.19 7.20 -0.26
CA ALA A 204 -3.04 7.66 -1.35
C ALA A 204 -4.17 8.55 -0.85
N THR A 205 -4.24 9.79 -1.34
CA THR A 205 -5.29 10.77 -0.99
C THR A 205 -6.41 10.77 -2.02
N ALA A 206 -6.07 10.79 -3.30
CA ALA A 206 -7.00 11.07 -4.40
C ALA A 206 -8.21 10.10 -4.48
N PRO A 207 -8.08 8.77 -4.32
CA PRO A 207 -9.25 7.90 -4.34
C PRO A 207 -10.21 8.14 -3.17
N MET A 208 -9.69 8.54 -2.00
CA MET A 208 -10.48 8.69 -0.78
C MET A 208 -11.26 10.01 -0.68
N ILE A 209 -10.78 11.08 -1.31
CA ILE A 209 -11.40 12.41 -1.25
C ILE A 209 -12.88 12.37 -1.61
N PHE A 210 -13.24 11.59 -2.64
CA PHE A 210 -14.61 11.52 -3.13
C PHE A 210 -15.44 10.41 -2.46
N THR A 211 -14.79 9.35 -1.99
CA THR A 211 -15.45 8.10 -1.67
C THR A 211 -15.70 7.85 -0.18
N GLY A 212 -14.97 8.49 0.73
CA GLY A 212 -15.25 8.25 2.15
C GLY A 212 -14.40 9.01 3.15
N ALA A 213 -13.29 9.66 2.73
CA ALA A 213 -12.53 10.50 3.64
C ALA A 213 -13.23 11.84 3.89
N VAL A 214 -13.23 12.30 5.15
CA VAL A 214 -13.86 13.54 5.59
C VAL A 214 -12.92 14.35 6.49
N ALA A 215 -13.19 15.65 6.61
CA ALA A 215 -12.37 16.57 7.40
C ALA A 215 -12.47 16.30 8.91
N TYR A 216 -13.70 16.06 9.38
CA TYR A 216 -14.02 15.81 10.77
C TYR A 216 -14.90 14.57 10.88
N ALA A 217 -14.48 13.61 11.65
CA ALA A 217 -15.27 12.45 12.07
C ALA A 217 -14.73 11.90 13.38
N SER A 218 -15.58 11.27 14.16
CA SER A 218 -15.16 10.44 15.27
C SER A 218 -14.52 9.14 14.77
N VAL A 219 -13.96 8.36 15.68
CA VAL A 219 -13.43 7.02 15.35
C VAL A 219 -14.57 6.18 14.77
N PRO A 220 -14.39 5.58 13.57
CA PRO A 220 -15.45 4.83 12.90
C PRO A 220 -15.80 3.57 13.67
N LYS A 221 -17.09 3.29 13.75
CA LYS A 221 -17.64 2.08 14.38
C LYS A 221 -18.05 1.01 13.36
N SER A 222 -18.21 1.42 12.10
CA SER A 222 -18.63 0.56 10.99
C SER A 222 -17.84 0.89 9.73
N LEU A 223 -17.70 -0.08 8.83
CA LEU A 223 -17.13 0.11 7.50
C LEU A 223 -18.04 0.93 6.56
N MET A 224 -19.30 1.11 6.93
CA MET A 224 -20.29 1.90 6.18
C MET A 224 -20.32 3.37 6.65
N GLU A 225 -19.45 3.78 7.55
CA GLU A 225 -19.31 5.16 7.99
C GLU A 225 -18.15 5.85 7.28
N PRO A 226 -18.23 7.19 7.05
CA PRO A 226 -17.08 7.98 6.62
C PRO A 226 -16.08 8.08 7.78
N ALA A 227 -14.80 8.28 7.45
CA ALA A 227 -13.76 8.42 8.46
C ALA A 227 -12.73 9.49 8.06
N MET A 228 -12.00 10.00 9.04
CA MET A 228 -10.80 10.78 8.77
C MET A 228 -9.69 9.87 8.23
N ALA A 229 -8.79 10.43 7.42
CA ALA A 229 -7.59 9.74 6.95
C ALA A 229 -6.39 10.68 7.00
N LEU A 230 -5.22 10.19 7.43
CA LEU A 230 -4.00 10.98 7.55
C LEU A 230 -3.63 11.74 6.26
N PRO A 231 -3.64 11.11 5.05
CA PRO A 231 -3.31 11.83 3.83
C PRO A 231 -4.35 12.91 3.48
N MET A 232 -5.64 12.69 3.79
CA MET A 232 -6.68 13.71 3.61
C MET A 232 -6.55 14.84 4.63
N HIS A 233 -6.26 14.50 5.90
CA HIS A 233 -6.02 15.47 6.97
C HIS A 233 -4.82 16.37 6.61
N LEU A 234 -3.69 15.77 6.21
CA LEU A 234 -2.52 16.51 5.74
C LEU A 234 -2.84 17.45 4.56
N TYR A 235 -3.59 16.94 3.57
CA TYR A 235 -4.01 17.73 2.42
C TYR A 235 -4.84 18.97 2.84
N LEU A 236 -5.78 18.80 3.76
CA LEU A 236 -6.64 19.88 4.25
C LEU A 236 -5.84 20.90 5.07
N LEU A 237 -4.92 20.47 5.94
CA LEU A 237 -4.04 21.38 6.70
C LEU A 237 -3.20 22.26 5.76
N LEU A 238 -2.61 21.66 4.72
CA LEU A 238 -1.84 22.41 3.73
C LEU A 238 -2.71 23.37 2.91
N ALA A 239 -3.96 23.01 2.63
CA ALA A 239 -4.91 23.86 1.91
C ALA A 239 -5.37 25.08 2.73
N GLN A 240 -5.30 25.00 4.07
CA GLN A 240 -5.62 26.13 4.97
C GLN A 240 -4.47 27.15 5.10
N GLY A 241 -3.28 26.86 4.59
CA GLY A 241 -2.14 27.77 4.58
C GLY A 241 -1.30 27.74 5.86
N THR A 242 -0.73 28.90 6.25
CA THR A 242 0.32 28.96 7.28
C THR A 242 -0.12 28.66 8.70
N THR A 243 -1.40 28.80 9.02
CA THR A 243 -1.93 28.71 10.40
C THR A 243 -1.77 27.29 10.99
N SER A 244 -1.80 26.25 10.16
CA SER A 244 -1.75 24.85 10.59
C SER A 244 -0.50 24.10 10.13
N MET A 245 0.58 24.80 9.78
CA MET A 245 1.79 24.19 9.21
C MET A 245 2.50 23.23 10.18
N ASP A 246 2.58 23.58 11.46
CA ASP A 246 3.27 22.72 12.44
C ASP A 246 2.48 21.41 12.63
N THR A 247 1.15 21.48 12.71
CA THR A 247 0.26 20.30 12.73
C THR A 247 0.37 19.48 11.45
N ALA A 248 0.56 20.14 10.28
CA ALA A 248 0.78 19.44 9.01
C ALA A 248 2.10 18.65 9.04
N TYR A 249 3.20 19.23 9.53
CA TYR A 249 4.47 18.52 9.70
C TYR A 249 4.36 17.37 10.71
N GLY A 250 3.66 17.57 11.84
CA GLY A 250 3.37 16.51 12.80
C GLY A 250 2.57 15.36 12.18
N THR A 251 1.53 15.67 11.41
CA THR A 251 0.72 14.66 10.69
C THR A 251 1.55 13.91 9.66
N ALA A 252 2.39 14.62 8.89
CA ALA A 252 3.31 14.01 7.93
C ALA A 252 4.33 13.10 8.62
N PHE A 253 4.90 13.53 9.76
CA PHE A 253 5.80 12.73 10.58
C PHE A 253 5.14 11.41 11.00
N VAL A 254 3.92 11.46 11.57
CA VAL A 254 3.20 10.26 12.01
C VAL A 254 2.90 9.33 10.84
N MET A 255 2.42 9.88 9.70
CA MET A 255 2.14 9.08 8.51
C MET A 255 3.40 8.39 7.98
N MET A 256 4.52 9.12 7.88
CA MET A 256 5.80 8.54 7.45
C MET A 256 6.32 7.48 8.43
N ALA A 257 6.21 7.73 9.73
CA ALA A 257 6.60 6.77 10.76
C ALA A 257 5.78 5.48 10.67
N LEU A 258 4.46 5.57 10.49
CA LEU A 258 3.58 4.39 10.31
C LEU A 258 3.95 3.59 9.06
N ILE A 259 4.20 4.25 7.93
CA ILE A 259 4.60 3.60 6.67
C ILE A 259 5.97 2.93 6.84
N LEU A 260 6.95 3.61 7.42
CA LEU A 260 8.29 3.06 7.64
C LEU A 260 8.27 1.87 8.59
N LEU A 261 7.54 1.96 9.71
CA LEU A 261 7.39 0.87 10.67
C LEU A 261 6.71 -0.34 10.03
N SER A 262 5.63 -0.13 9.29
CA SER A 262 4.92 -1.20 8.58
C SER A 262 5.84 -1.91 7.58
N ASN A 263 6.62 -1.14 6.81
CA ASN A 263 7.56 -1.67 5.82
C ASN A 263 8.75 -2.40 6.48
N LEU A 264 9.26 -1.88 7.60
CA LEU A 264 10.32 -2.53 8.38
C LEU A 264 9.84 -3.88 8.93
N LEU A 265 8.66 -3.91 9.54
CA LEU A 265 8.05 -5.13 10.06
C LEU A 265 7.82 -6.17 8.94
N ALA A 266 7.33 -5.74 7.78
CA ALA A 266 7.18 -6.59 6.60
C ALA A 266 8.51 -7.22 6.17
N THR A 267 9.57 -6.40 6.09
CA THR A 267 10.90 -6.84 5.68
C THR A 267 11.50 -7.84 6.67
N ILE A 268 11.37 -7.56 7.97
CA ILE A 268 11.84 -8.48 9.03
C ILE A 268 11.09 -9.81 8.96
N TYR A 269 9.77 -9.76 8.78
CA TYR A 269 8.95 -10.97 8.66
C TYR A 269 9.33 -11.80 7.42
N ALA A 270 9.48 -11.17 6.26
CA ALA A 270 9.89 -11.82 5.02
C ALA A 270 11.24 -12.53 5.18
N ARG A 271 12.25 -11.85 5.73
CA ARG A 271 13.58 -12.41 5.97
C ARG A 271 13.54 -13.61 6.94
N ARG A 272 12.73 -13.54 8.00
CA ARG A 272 12.58 -14.66 8.96
C ARG A 272 11.87 -15.87 8.32
N SER A 273 10.86 -15.62 7.50
CA SER A 273 10.11 -16.67 6.81
C SER A 273 10.96 -17.39 5.77
N GLN A 274 11.76 -16.67 4.98
CA GLN A 274 12.64 -17.27 3.97
C GLN A 274 13.71 -18.19 4.56
N LYS A 275 14.28 -17.86 5.72
CA LYS A 275 15.29 -18.72 6.38
C LYS A 275 14.78 -20.13 6.69
N LYS A 276 13.48 -20.33 6.86
CA LYS A 276 12.86 -21.63 7.14
C LYS A 276 12.73 -22.54 5.91
N TRP A 277 12.77 -21.95 4.69
CA TRP A 277 12.53 -22.66 3.44
C TRP A 277 13.76 -22.73 2.52
N LYS A 278 14.84 -22.01 2.84
CA LYS A 278 16.14 -22.24 2.23
C LYS A 278 16.73 -23.48 2.87
N VAL A 279 16.36 -24.64 2.33
CA VAL A 279 17.11 -25.87 2.55
C VAL A 279 18.46 -25.66 1.88
N SER A 280 19.50 -25.68 2.68
CA SER A 280 20.91 -25.73 2.29
C SER A 280 21.18 -26.86 1.29
#